data_850634bcffcb91edae894812920af52c
#
_entry.id   850634bcffcb91edae894812920af52c
#
_cell.length_a   1.000
_cell.length_b   1.000
_cell.length_c   1.000
_cell.angle_alpha   90.00
_cell.angle_beta   90.00
_cell.angle_gamma   90.00
#
_symmetry.space_group_name_H-M   'P 1'
#
loop_
_entity.id
_entity.type
_entity.pdbx_description
1 polymer ?
#
loop_
_entity_poly.entity_id
_entity_poly.type
_entity_poly.pdbx_seq_one_letter_code
_entity_poly.pdbx_strand_id
1 'polypeptide(L)'
;MKIKKNSAFTLIETMIALVISVISVAAIYNAYLFFNNSYQGLLDKASISNAGRTSLSVVAKDLRNAGYKDINFGRAFDRWIEQTDNYNSTGADSLVIWYNTSPTERLRIRYYLKKYPSSSDFFLAREVVENPTNSPKLRHCERYKTQKNCEPQNIVPFVTDFQVVFKDVNGNELRPVCADKENVSQAAPSTPSCSTVGIANQSKVHTAEIYLTVRSPNKIYKKNKIIKIINYNSSTGRQQTITDRYHRETFFISVYLRNIVKI
;
A
#
# COMPACT_ATOMS: atom_id res chain seq x y z
N MET A 1 -14.49 -42.52 70.95
CA MET A 1 -13.76 -41.83 69.89
C MET A 1 -13.59 -42.83 68.76
N LYS A 2 -14.33 -42.70 67.61
CA LYS A 2 -14.22 -43.60 66.46
C LYS A 2 -13.05 -43.12 65.55
N ILE A 3 -11.96 -43.87 65.52
CA ILE A 3 -10.85 -43.61 64.61
C ILE A 3 -11.34 -43.98 63.21
N LYS A 4 -11.49 -42.95 62.31
CA LYS A 4 -11.75 -43.18 60.92
C LYS A 4 -10.49 -43.84 60.32
N LYS A 5 -10.64 -45.07 59.82
CA LYS A 5 -9.59 -45.72 59.02
C LYS A 5 -9.42 -44.93 57.73
N ASN A 6 -8.32 -44.26 57.59
CA ASN A 6 -7.90 -43.67 56.31
C ASN A 6 -7.50 -44.79 55.39
N SER A 7 -8.21 -45.05 54.33
CA SER A 7 -7.79 -45.97 53.25
C SER A 7 -6.63 -45.33 52.51
N ALA A 8 -5.48 -45.98 52.51
CA ALA A 8 -4.33 -45.57 51.72
C ALA A 8 -4.61 -45.89 50.23
N PHE A 9 -4.15 -45.02 49.32
CA PHE A 9 -4.25 -45.28 47.88
C PHE A 9 -3.43 -46.53 47.48
N THR A 10 -4.04 -47.31 46.60
CA THR A 10 -3.35 -48.46 46.02
C THR A 10 -2.33 -48.01 44.94
N LEU A 11 -1.27 -48.79 44.75
CA LEU A 11 -0.25 -48.47 43.72
C LEU A 11 -0.87 -48.39 42.34
N ILE A 12 -1.89 -49.16 42.05
CA ILE A 12 -2.60 -49.17 40.75
C ILE A 12 -3.38 -47.87 40.52
N GLU A 13 -4.03 -47.31 41.58
CA GLU A 13 -4.71 -46.02 41.48
C GLU A 13 -3.78 -44.87 41.20
N THR A 14 -2.58 -44.86 41.80
CA THR A 14 -1.57 -43.81 41.51
C THR A 14 -1.02 -43.92 40.11
N MET A 15 -0.84 -45.14 39.60
CA MET A 15 -0.39 -45.33 38.21
C MET A 15 -1.45 -44.88 37.19
N ILE A 16 -2.75 -45.19 37.43
CA ILE A 16 -3.83 -44.73 36.55
C ILE A 16 -3.96 -43.22 36.61
N ALA A 17 -3.91 -42.60 37.79
CA ALA A 17 -3.94 -41.15 37.93
C ALA A 17 -2.81 -40.47 37.19
N LEU A 18 -1.58 -41.02 37.22
CA LEU A 18 -0.43 -40.48 36.49
C LEU A 18 -0.65 -40.55 34.99
N VAL A 19 -1.12 -41.67 34.44
CA VAL A 19 -1.40 -41.80 32.98
C VAL A 19 -2.46 -40.78 32.53
N ILE A 20 -3.56 -40.65 33.28
CA ILE A 20 -4.61 -39.66 32.97
C ILE A 20 -4.06 -38.24 33.03
N SER A 21 -3.22 -37.92 34.01
CA SER A 21 -2.58 -36.61 34.14
C SER A 21 -1.70 -36.28 32.92
N VAL A 22 -0.87 -37.21 32.44
CA VAL A 22 0.00 -37.00 31.27
C VAL A 22 -0.86 -36.77 30.04
N ILE A 23 -1.91 -37.55 29.81
CA ILE A 23 -2.82 -37.35 28.64
C ILE A 23 -3.51 -35.99 28.74
N SER A 24 -3.95 -35.61 29.92
CA SER A 24 -4.62 -34.30 30.13
C SER A 24 -3.68 -33.12 29.86
N VAL A 25 -2.44 -33.18 30.32
CA VAL A 25 -1.41 -32.15 30.04
C VAL A 25 -1.12 -32.09 28.54
N ALA A 26 -0.98 -33.25 27.88
CA ALA A 26 -0.75 -33.28 26.43
C ALA A 26 -1.93 -32.67 25.64
N ALA A 27 -3.17 -32.94 26.06
CA ALA A 27 -4.34 -32.36 25.42
C ALA A 27 -4.41 -30.84 25.60
N ILE A 28 -4.15 -30.33 26.82
CA ILE A 28 -4.12 -28.88 27.12
C ILE A 28 -3.01 -28.19 26.29
N TYR A 29 -1.84 -28.79 26.20
CA TYR A 29 -0.74 -28.22 25.44
C TYR A 29 -1.06 -28.12 23.94
N ASN A 30 -1.68 -29.16 23.34
CA ASN A 30 -2.12 -29.12 21.96
C ASN A 30 -3.21 -28.06 21.73
N ALA A 31 -4.16 -27.93 22.64
CA ALA A 31 -5.18 -26.87 22.59
C ALA A 31 -4.53 -25.48 22.66
N TYR A 32 -3.58 -25.28 23.56
CA TYR A 32 -2.83 -24.02 23.67
C TYR A 32 -2.12 -23.66 22.36
N LEU A 33 -1.40 -24.61 21.75
CA LEU A 33 -0.72 -24.38 20.46
C LEU A 33 -1.72 -24.01 19.36
N PHE A 34 -2.86 -24.69 19.30
CA PHE A 34 -3.91 -24.37 18.32
C PHE A 34 -4.47 -22.95 18.51
N PHE A 35 -4.79 -22.57 19.73
CA PHE A 35 -5.31 -21.23 20.04
C PHE A 35 -4.27 -20.15 19.77
N ASN A 36 -3.01 -20.37 20.16
CA ASN A 36 -1.93 -19.41 19.92
C ASN A 36 -1.72 -19.15 18.43
N ASN A 37 -1.65 -20.21 17.60
CA ASN A 37 -1.50 -20.08 16.14
C ASN A 37 -2.71 -19.37 15.50
N SER A 38 -3.91 -19.67 15.98
CA SER A 38 -5.15 -19.03 15.50
C SER A 38 -5.17 -17.54 15.88
N TYR A 39 -4.76 -17.21 17.09
CA TYR A 39 -4.70 -15.82 17.59
C TYR A 39 -3.68 -15.00 16.79
N GLN A 40 -2.48 -15.51 16.54
CA GLN A 40 -1.48 -14.84 15.71
C GLN A 40 -2.02 -14.57 14.29
N GLY A 41 -2.71 -15.53 13.70
CA GLY A 41 -3.35 -15.34 12.38
C GLY A 41 -4.43 -14.25 12.37
N LEU A 42 -5.18 -14.09 13.46
CA LEU A 42 -6.17 -13.02 13.61
C LEU A 42 -5.49 -11.65 13.79
N LEU A 43 -4.43 -11.58 14.59
CA LEU A 43 -3.64 -10.34 14.74
C LEU A 43 -3.04 -9.88 13.42
N ASP A 44 -2.45 -10.80 12.64
CA ASP A 44 -1.89 -10.48 11.32
C ASP A 44 -2.98 -9.90 10.39
N LYS A 45 -4.17 -10.49 10.35
CA LYS A 45 -5.30 -9.98 9.55
C LYS A 45 -5.75 -8.60 10.01
N ALA A 46 -5.91 -8.40 11.31
CA ALA A 46 -6.32 -7.11 11.88
C ALA A 46 -5.28 -6.02 11.56
N SER A 47 -4.00 -6.35 11.68
CA SER A 47 -2.89 -5.44 11.35
C SER A 47 -2.92 -5.01 9.88
N ILE A 48 -3.11 -5.97 8.95
CA ILE A 48 -3.21 -5.67 7.52
C ILE A 48 -4.39 -4.76 7.23
N SER A 49 -5.57 -5.09 7.77
CA SER A 49 -6.79 -4.33 7.55
C SER A 49 -6.65 -2.89 8.04
N ASN A 50 -6.06 -2.70 9.22
CA ASN A 50 -5.81 -1.36 9.77
C ASN A 50 -4.76 -0.60 8.95
N ALA A 51 -3.63 -1.22 8.62
CA ALA A 51 -2.57 -0.61 7.83
C ALA A 51 -3.05 -0.21 6.43
N GLY A 52 -3.81 -1.07 5.74
CA GLY A 52 -4.35 -0.78 4.41
C GLY A 52 -5.31 0.39 4.41
N ARG A 53 -6.27 0.43 5.34
CA ARG A 53 -7.24 1.55 5.47
C ARG A 53 -6.56 2.86 5.82
N THR A 54 -5.63 2.84 6.77
CA THR A 54 -4.88 4.03 7.18
C THR A 54 -4.06 4.58 6.02
N SER A 55 -3.39 3.70 5.26
CA SER A 55 -2.60 4.11 4.09
C SER A 55 -3.46 4.75 3.02
N LEU A 56 -4.61 4.17 2.69
CA LEU A 56 -5.54 4.75 1.73
C LEU A 56 -6.08 6.11 2.20
N SER A 57 -6.29 6.29 3.51
CA SER A 57 -6.73 7.59 4.05
C SER A 57 -5.68 8.67 3.84
N VAL A 58 -4.38 8.34 3.98
CA VAL A 58 -3.27 9.26 3.70
C VAL A 58 -3.21 9.62 2.22
N VAL A 59 -3.28 8.63 1.32
CA VAL A 59 -3.32 8.87 -0.13
C VAL A 59 -4.52 9.73 -0.52
N ALA A 60 -5.70 9.44 0.03
CA ALA A 60 -6.92 10.20 -0.23
C ALA A 60 -6.83 11.66 0.25
N LYS A 61 -6.17 11.90 1.39
CA LYS A 61 -5.93 13.26 1.90
C LYS A 61 -5.06 14.05 0.91
N ASP A 62 -3.97 13.46 0.44
CA ASP A 62 -3.07 14.12 -0.50
C ASP A 62 -3.75 14.34 -1.85
N LEU A 63 -4.54 13.36 -2.34
CA LEU A 63 -5.33 13.51 -3.57
C LEU A 63 -6.37 14.63 -3.51
N ARG A 64 -7.03 14.84 -2.37
CA ARG A 64 -7.98 15.96 -2.20
C ARG A 64 -7.30 17.32 -2.31
N ASN A 65 -6.01 17.40 -2.01
CA ASN A 65 -5.21 18.60 -2.15
C ASN A 65 -4.62 18.75 -3.56
N ALA A 66 -4.65 17.69 -4.39
CA ALA A 66 -4.13 17.73 -5.75
C ALA A 66 -4.69 18.92 -6.51
N GLY A 67 -3.81 19.66 -7.20
CA GLY A 67 -4.20 20.82 -7.99
C GLY A 67 -4.55 22.07 -7.19
N TYR A 68 -4.47 22.05 -5.86
CA TYR A 68 -4.67 23.28 -5.09
C TYR A 68 -3.61 24.31 -5.47
N LYS A 69 -4.08 25.48 -5.93
CA LYS A 69 -3.25 26.60 -6.35
C LYS A 69 -3.51 27.78 -5.42
N ASP A 70 -2.45 28.28 -4.80
CA ASP A 70 -2.55 29.58 -4.12
C ASP A 70 -2.76 30.69 -5.14
N ILE A 71 -3.67 31.62 -4.86
CA ILE A 71 -4.03 32.75 -5.76
C ILE A 71 -2.82 33.65 -6.06
N ASN A 72 -1.90 33.75 -5.13
CA ASN A 72 -0.69 34.58 -5.24
C ASN A 72 0.49 33.84 -5.87
N PHE A 73 0.32 32.59 -6.28
CA PHE A 73 1.38 31.81 -6.90
C PHE A 73 1.57 32.24 -8.35
N GLY A 74 2.66 32.97 -8.63
CA GLY A 74 2.93 33.65 -9.90
C GLY A 74 3.27 32.74 -11.11
N ARG A 75 3.26 31.43 -11.00
CA ARG A 75 3.58 30.50 -12.09
C ARG A 75 2.36 29.73 -12.57
N ALA A 76 2.30 29.50 -13.88
CA ALA A 76 1.34 28.60 -14.46
C ALA A 76 1.53 27.18 -13.88
N PHE A 77 0.43 26.54 -13.50
CA PHE A 77 0.44 25.23 -12.92
C PHE A 77 0.21 24.23 -14.06
N ASP A 78 1.27 23.58 -14.52
CA ASP A 78 1.21 22.72 -15.71
C ASP A 78 0.87 21.26 -15.37
N ARG A 79 1.08 20.86 -14.11
CA ARG A 79 0.95 19.47 -13.67
C ARG A 79 0.36 19.41 -12.27
N TRP A 80 -0.73 18.61 -12.12
CA TRP A 80 -1.44 18.42 -10.87
C TRP A 80 -1.34 16.97 -10.38
N ILE A 81 -1.43 16.06 -11.34
CA ILE A 81 -1.44 14.61 -11.13
C ILE A 81 -0.68 13.96 -12.29
N GLU A 82 0.15 12.98 -11.95
CA GLU A 82 0.81 12.11 -12.91
C GLU A 82 0.62 10.66 -12.46
N GLN A 83 0.42 9.77 -13.42
CA GLN A 83 0.37 8.34 -13.21
C GLN A 83 1.36 7.69 -14.16
N THR A 84 2.13 6.74 -13.66
CA THR A 84 2.94 5.84 -14.48
C THR A 84 2.43 4.44 -14.30
N ASP A 85 1.95 3.85 -15.38
CA ASP A 85 1.52 2.46 -15.43
C ASP A 85 2.75 1.53 -15.40
N ASN A 86 2.67 0.43 -14.64
CA ASN A 86 3.76 -0.57 -14.51
C ASN A 86 5.12 0.02 -14.11
N TYR A 87 5.12 0.87 -13.09
CA TYR A 87 6.32 1.52 -12.57
C TYR A 87 7.41 0.51 -12.16
N ASN A 88 8.63 0.70 -12.66
CA ASN A 88 9.77 -0.20 -12.42
C ASN A 88 9.52 -1.69 -12.74
N SER A 89 8.67 -1.99 -13.72
CA SER A 89 8.31 -3.37 -14.10
C SER A 89 7.75 -4.21 -12.95
N THR A 90 7.15 -3.57 -11.96
CA THR A 90 6.53 -4.26 -10.80
C THR A 90 5.10 -4.72 -11.09
N GLY A 91 4.51 -4.25 -12.19
CA GLY A 91 3.08 -4.39 -12.47
C GLY A 91 2.21 -3.39 -11.70
N ALA A 92 2.78 -2.65 -10.75
CA ALA A 92 2.10 -1.63 -9.97
C ALA A 92 2.31 -0.23 -10.55
N ASP A 93 1.40 0.68 -10.24
CA ASP A 93 1.47 2.06 -10.69
C ASP A 93 2.33 2.93 -9.78
N SER A 94 2.74 4.09 -10.29
CA SER A 94 3.15 5.21 -9.45
C SER A 94 2.18 6.37 -9.60
N LEU A 95 1.97 7.10 -8.52
CA LEU A 95 1.12 8.27 -8.46
C LEU A 95 1.93 9.48 -8.00
N VAL A 96 1.92 10.56 -8.77
CA VAL A 96 2.53 11.83 -8.39
C VAL A 96 1.43 12.89 -8.26
N ILE A 97 1.47 13.62 -7.16
CA ILE A 97 0.50 14.66 -6.81
C ILE A 97 1.25 15.96 -6.58
N TRP A 98 0.69 17.05 -7.10
CA TRP A 98 1.25 18.39 -6.92
C TRP A 98 0.20 19.33 -6.32
N TYR A 99 0.59 20.11 -5.33
CA TYR A 99 -0.23 21.20 -4.78
C TYR A 99 0.64 22.25 -4.07
N ASN A 100 0.11 23.43 -3.87
CA ASN A 100 0.78 24.50 -3.15
C ASN A 100 0.42 24.43 -1.66
N THR A 101 1.39 24.66 -0.79
CA THR A 101 1.20 24.81 0.66
C THR A 101 1.17 26.26 1.10
N SER A 102 1.84 27.10 0.31
CA SER A 102 1.90 28.56 0.53
C SER A 102 2.08 29.27 -0.83
N PRO A 103 2.00 30.60 -0.87
CA PRO A 103 2.29 31.38 -2.08
C PRO A 103 3.69 31.12 -2.67
N THR A 104 4.61 30.62 -1.87
CA THR A 104 6.01 30.41 -2.23
C THR A 104 6.42 28.95 -2.28
N GLU A 105 5.60 28.02 -1.81
CA GLU A 105 5.95 26.62 -1.69
C GLU A 105 4.99 25.72 -2.45
N ARG A 106 5.59 24.79 -3.17
CA ARG A 106 4.91 23.72 -3.90
C ARG A 106 5.41 22.39 -3.43
N LEU A 107 4.51 21.46 -3.13
CA LEU A 107 4.84 20.08 -2.82
C LEU A 107 4.61 19.19 -4.01
N ARG A 108 5.53 18.25 -4.19
CA ARG A 108 5.39 17.07 -5.01
C ARG A 108 5.38 15.86 -4.12
N ILE A 109 4.33 15.08 -4.16
CA ILE A 109 4.21 13.83 -3.42
C ILE A 109 4.14 12.69 -4.43
N ARG A 110 5.01 11.69 -4.24
CA ARG A 110 5.00 10.47 -5.07
C ARG A 110 4.67 9.27 -4.21
N TYR A 111 3.76 8.44 -4.69
CA TYR A 111 3.46 7.11 -4.17
C TYR A 111 3.91 6.06 -5.17
N TYR A 112 4.65 5.05 -4.72
CA TYR A 112 5.14 3.95 -5.55
C TYR A 112 5.54 2.75 -4.72
N LEU A 113 5.65 1.56 -5.34
CA LEU A 113 6.17 0.40 -4.65
C LEU A 113 7.70 0.44 -4.63
N LYS A 114 8.26 0.37 -3.42
CA LYS A 114 9.71 0.26 -3.21
C LYS A 114 10.04 -1.08 -2.59
N LYS A 115 11.07 -1.74 -3.14
CA LYS A 115 11.56 -3.03 -2.63
C LYS A 115 12.38 -2.82 -1.37
N TYR A 116 12.24 -3.72 -0.39
CA TYR A 116 13.15 -3.74 0.75
C TYR A 116 14.56 -4.16 0.31
N PRO A 117 15.63 -3.57 0.88
CA PRO A 117 17.01 -3.88 0.48
C PRO A 117 17.39 -5.35 0.66
N SER A 118 16.85 -6.01 1.70
CA SER A 118 17.18 -7.37 2.11
C SER A 118 16.10 -8.41 1.83
N SER A 119 15.02 -8.06 1.12
CA SER A 119 13.89 -8.94 0.88
C SER A 119 13.36 -8.80 -0.54
N SER A 120 12.60 -9.79 -1.01
CA SER A 120 11.81 -9.68 -2.24
C SER A 120 10.51 -8.88 -2.07
N ASP A 121 10.22 -8.45 -0.86
CA ASP A 121 8.98 -7.78 -0.49
C ASP A 121 9.01 -6.29 -0.84
N PHE A 122 7.81 -5.75 -1.08
CA PHE A 122 7.62 -4.34 -1.38
C PHE A 122 6.84 -3.65 -0.26
N PHE A 123 7.03 -2.35 -0.17
CA PHE A 123 6.23 -1.45 0.65
C PHE A 123 5.73 -0.28 -0.19
N LEU A 124 4.61 0.30 0.19
CA LEU A 124 4.15 1.56 -0.39
C LEU A 124 4.99 2.69 0.17
N ALA A 125 5.79 3.29 -0.68
CA ALA A 125 6.62 4.43 -0.36
C ALA A 125 5.87 5.73 -0.63
N ARG A 126 5.99 6.71 0.27
CA ARG A 126 5.57 8.10 0.08
C ARG A 126 6.81 8.99 0.11
N GLU A 127 7.11 9.63 -0.98
CA GLU A 127 8.20 10.57 -1.14
C GLU A 127 7.63 11.98 -1.24
N VAL A 128 8.15 12.91 -0.43
CA VAL A 128 7.73 14.32 -0.45
C VAL A 128 8.91 15.16 -0.86
N VAL A 129 8.72 15.98 -1.89
CA VAL A 129 9.74 16.92 -2.38
C VAL A 129 9.15 18.32 -2.32
N GLU A 130 9.79 19.18 -1.56
CA GLU A 130 9.50 20.60 -1.51
C GLU A 130 10.25 21.33 -2.61
N ASN A 131 9.54 22.14 -3.38
CA ASN A 131 10.12 22.96 -4.44
C ASN A 131 9.81 24.43 -4.16
N PRO A 132 10.72 25.18 -3.51
CA PRO A 132 10.53 26.59 -3.28
C PRO A 132 10.48 27.34 -4.61
N THR A 133 9.62 28.35 -4.71
CA THR A 133 9.34 29.14 -5.93
C THR A 133 10.57 29.74 -6.60
N ASN A 134 11.61 30.00 -5.83
CA ASN A 134 12.83 30.65 -6.31
C ASN A 134 13.88 29.69 -6.88
N SER A 135 13.63 28.37 -6.86
CA SER A 135 14.54 27.39 -7.44
C SER A 135 13.93 26.79 -8.70
N PRO A 136 14.48 27.09 -9.91
CA PRO A 136 13.99 26.53 -11.16
C PRO A 136 14.28 25.03 -11.31
N LYS A 137 15.03 24.45 -10.40
CA LYS A 137 15.40 23.02 -10.42
C LYS A 137 14.71 22.32 -9.28
N LEU A 138 13.83 21.37 -9.61
CA LEU A 138 13.40 20.32 -8.68
C LEU A 138 14.67 19.76 -8.03
N ARG A 139 14.79 19.91 -6.72
CA ARG A 139 15.86 19.23 -6.00
C ARG A 139 15.47 17.76 -5.94
N HIS A 140 15.94 16.99 -6.88
CA HIS A 140 15.79 15.54 -6.87
C HIS A 140 16.40 14.98 -5.59
N CYS A 141 15.61 14.23 -4.85
CA CYS A 141 16.13 13.48 -3.70
C CYS A 141 17.28 12.55 -4.08
N GLU A 142 17.34 12.09 -5.33
CA GLU A 142 18.47 11.28 -5.81
C GLU A 142 19.81 12.03 -5.87
N ARG A 143 19.79 13.35 -6.06
CA ARG A 143 21.01 14.15 -6.13
C ARG A 143 21.54 14.61 -4.77
N TYR A 144 20.68 14.57 -3.73
CA TYR A 144 21.00 15.03 -2.37
C TYR A 144 20.69 13.95 -1.32
N LYS A 145 21.34 12.79 -1.45
CA LYS A 145 21.25 11.66 -0.50
C LYS A 145 21.56 12.03 0.97
N THR A 146 22.06 13.24 1.20
CA THR A 146 22.43 13.75 2.53
C THR A 146 21.33 14.57 3.23
N GLN A 147 20.23 14.89 2.56
CA GLN A 147 19.13 15.61 3.23
C GLN A 147 18.13 14.61 3.82
N LYS A 148 18.02 14.58 5.15
CA LYS A 148 17.10 13.74 5.95
C LYS A 148 15.64 13.75 5.49
N ASN A 149 15.20 14.79 4.77
CA ASN A 149 13.80 14.98 4.34
C ASN A 149 13.48 14.33 2.99
N CYS A 150 14.44 13.69 2.35
CA CYS A 150 14.26 13.06 1.04
C CYS A 150 14.14 11.53 1.08
N GLU A 151 14.21 10.91 2.25
CA GLU A 151 14.00 9.47 2.35
C GLU A 151 12.51 9.15 2.20
N PRO A 152 12.15 8.23 1.28
CA PRO A 152 10.77 7.82 1.13
C PRO A 152 10.28 7.13 2.40
N GLN A 153 9.14 7.62 2.90
CA GLN A 153 8.48 7.07 4.07
C GLN A 153 7.79 5.75 3.71
N ASN A 154 7.99 4.73 4.51
CA ASN A 154 7.22 3.49 4.42
C ASN A 154 5.82 3.73 5.03
N ILE A 155 4.78 3.74 4.18
CA ILE A 155 3.40 3.95 4.60
C ILE A 155 2.74 2.64 5.03
N VAL A 156 2.95 1.58 4.24
CA VAL A 156 2.46 0.24 4.55
C VAL A 156 3.43 -0.81 4.02
N PRO A 157 3.82 -1.79 4.87
CA PRO A 157 4.67 -2.90 4.47
C PRO A 157 3.89 -3.98 3.70
N PHE A 158 4.63 -4.89 3.07
CA PHE A 158 4.12 -6.10 2.43
C PHE A 158 3.04 -5.85 1.37
N VAL A 159 3.21 -4.79 0.58
CA VAL A 159 2.32 -4.50 -0.54
C VAL A 159 2.61 -5.43 -1.70
N THR A 160 1.55 -5.99 -2.26
CA THR A 160 1.62 -6.85 -3.44
C THR A 160 1.30 -6.06 -4.71
N ASP A 161 0.37 -5.09 -4.61
CA ASP A 161 -0.10 -4.33 -5.75
C ASP A 161 -0.63 -2.95 -5.34
N PHE A 162 -0.43 -1.96 -6.20
CA PHE A 162 -0.92 -0.60 -6.06
C PHE A 162 -1.35 -0.10 -7.43
N GLN A 163 -2.64 0.21 -7.61
CA GLN A 163 -3.21 0.63 -8.87
C GLN A 163 -4.00 1.93 -8.71
N VAL A 164 -3.92 2.79 -9.71
CA VAL A 164 -4.57 4.09 -9.75
C VAL A 164 -5.36 4.20 -11.05
N VAL A 165 -6.65 4.49 -10.95
CA VAL A 165 -7.54 4.68 -12.10
C VAL A 165 -8.16 6.06 -12.01
N PHE A 166 -7.94 6.89 -13.01
CA PHE A 166 -8.59 8.18 -13.12
C PHE A 166 -9.84 8.08 -13.98
N LYS A 167 -10.89 8.80 -13.59
CA LYS A 167 -12.17 8.86 -14.30
C LYS A 167 -12.60 10.29 -14.56
N ASP A 168 -13.25 10.50 -15.69
CA ASP A 168 -13.90 11.76 -16.03
C ASP A 168 -15.26 11.94 -15.30
N VAL A 169 -15.95 13.02 -15.56
CA VAL A 169 -17.28 13.32 -15.00
C VAL A 169 -18.34 12.28 -15.40
N ASN A 170 -18.16 11.59 -16.51
CA ASN A 170 -19.08 10.56 -17.01
C ASN A 170 -18.71 9.16 -16.50
N GLY A 171 -17.64 9.03 -15.71
CA GLY A 171 -17.15 7.75 -15.21
C GLY A 171 -16.25 6.98 -16.19
N ASN A 172 -15.90 7.56 -17.35
CA ASN A 172 -14.98 6.94 -18.29
C ASN A 172 -13.55 6.99 -17.77
N GLU A 173 -12.81 5.89 -17.97
CA GLU A 173 -11.42 5.85 -17.60
C GLU A 173 -10.57 6.79 -18.45
N LEU A 174 -9.73 7.55 -17.78
CA LEU A 174 -8.70 8.39 -18.39
C LEU A 174 -7.35 7.69 -18.26
N ARG A 175 -6.78 7.30 -19.39
CA ARG A 175 -5.48 6.64 -19.43
C ARG A 175 -4.33 7.61 -19.27
N PRO A 176 -3.10 7.03 -18.98
CA PRO A 176 -2.16 7.63 -18.04
C PRO A 176 -2.01 9.10 -18.29
N VAL A 177 -2.20 9.84 -17.22
CA VAL A 177 -2.24 11.30 -17.24
C VAL A 177 -0.89 11.86 -17.70
N CYS A 178 0.19 11.17 -17.33
CA CYS A 178 1.57 11.43 -17.78
C CYS A 178 2.50 10.29 -17.34
N ALA A 179 3.39 9.85 -18.19
CA ALA A 179 4.51 8.99 -17.79
C ALA A 179 5.56 9.80 -17.01
N ASP A 180 6.04 9.28 -15.90
CA ASP A 180 7.13 9.89 -15.14
C ASP A 180 8.44 9.73 -15.93
N LYS A 181 9.03 10.83 -16.38
CA LYS A 181 10.26 10.81 -17.17
C LYS A 181 11.50 10.38 -16.39
N GLU A 182 11.41 10.26 -15.08
CA GLU A 182 12.59 10.03 -14.23
C GLU A 182 13.18 8.63 -14.31
N ASN A 183 12.46 7.66 -14.88
CA ASN A 183 12.94 6.28 -15.01
C ASN A 183 13.18 5.83 -16.46
N VAL A 184 13.15 6.72 -17.41
CA VAL A 184 13.62 6.39 -18.75
C VAL A 184 15.15 6.42 -18.72
N SER A 185 15.75 5.28 -18.39
CA SER A 185 17.16 5.04 -18.69
C SER A 185 17.36 5.34 -20.18
N GLN A 186 18.20 6.26 -20.46
CA GLN A 186 18.86 6.78 -21.64
C GLN A 186 18.60 6.19 -23.05
N ALA A 187 17.69 5.26 -23.28
CA ALA A 187 17.59 4.51 -24.52
C ALA A 187 16.19 4.41 -25.15
N ALA A 188 15.19 5.16 -24.73
CA ALA A 188 13.90 5.15 -25.42
C ALA A 188 13.67 6.46 -26.17
N PRO A 189 13.77 6.46 -27.50
CA PRO A 189 13.28 7.56 -28.32
C PRO A 189 11.75 7.55 -28.29
N SER A 190 11.15 8.72 -28.15
CA SER A 190 9.72 8.99 -28.38
C SER A 190 8.69 8.50 -27.35
N THR A 191 8.90 8.70 -26.05
CA THR A 191 7.75 8.84 -25.16
C THR A 191 7.10 10.20 -25.41
N PRO A 192 5.78 10.28 -25.63
CA PRO A 192 5.12 11.57 -25.81
C PRO A 192 5.41 12.43 -24.58
N SER A 193 5.99 13.59 -24.81
CA SER A 193 6.22 14.53 -23.72
C SER A 193 4.87 14.81 -23.06
N CYS A 194 4.82 14.85 -21.74
CA CYS A 194 3.63 15.22 -20.96
C CYS A 194 2.97 16.55 -21.41
N SER A 195 3.52 17.21 -22.38
CA SER A 195 3.14 18.55 -22.79
C SER A 195 1.81 18.66 -23.52
N THR A 196 1.32 17.61 -24.18
CA THR A 196 0.09 17.73 -25.00
C THR A 196 -1.04 16.83 -24.57
N VAL A 197 -0.80 15.54 -24.40
CA VAL A 197 -1.88 14.59 -24.06
C VAL A 197 -2.17 14.58 -22.55
N GLY A 198 -1.14 14.71 -21.73
CA GLY A 198 -1.28 14.70 -20.27
C GLY A 198 -2.02 15.92 -19.74
N ILE A 199 -1.72 17.13 -20.23
CA ILE A 199 -2.38 18.37 -19.77
C ILE A 199 -3.88 18.36 -20.14
N ALA A 200 -4.23 17.93 -21.32
CA ALA A 200 -5.62 17.84 -21.75
C ALA A 200 -6.44 16.82 -20.93
N ASN A 201 -5.82 15.71 -20.52
CA ASN A 201 -6.48 14.70 -19.68
C ASN A 201 -6.54 15.10 -18.21
N GLN A 202 -5.53 15.80 -17.68
CA GLN A 202 -5.53 16.27 -16.29
C GLN A 202 -6.74 17.16 -15.97
N SER A 203 -7.10 18.06 -16.88
CA SER A 203 -8.27 18.93 -16.69
C SER A 203 -9.61 18.20 -16.73
N LYS A 204 -9.64 16.96 -17.23
CA LYS A 204 -10.84 16.11 -17.28
C LYS A 204 -10.95 15.17 -16.08
N VAL A 205 -9.89 15.02 -15.29
CA VAL A 205 -9.90 14.11 -14.15
C VAL A 205 -10.84 14.63 -13.08
N HIS A 206 -11.87 13.85 -12.80
CA HIS A 206 -12.90 14.15 -11.81
C HIS A 206 -12.74 13.28 -10.56
N THR A 207 -12.43 12.01 -10.75
CA THR A 207 -12.33 11.02 -9.68
C THR A 207 -11.07 10.19 -9.84
N ALA A 208 -10.40 9.88 -8.73
CA ALA A 208 -9.33 8.92 -8.63
C ALA A 208 -9.78 7.71 -7.82
N GLU A 209 -9.64 6.52 -8.38
CA GLU A 209 -9.87 5.25 -7.72
C GLU A 209 -8.52 4.60 -7.41
N ILE A 210 -8.32 4.23 -6.15
CA ILE A 210 -7.08 3.63 -5.68
C ILE A 210 -7.35 2.21 -5.19
N TYR A 211 -6.60 1.27 -5.68
CA TYR A 211 -6.61 -0.13 -5.26
C TYR A 211 -5.26 -0.47 -4.63
N LEU A 212 -5.27 -0.95 -3.41
CA LEU A 212 -4.08 -1.33 -2.66
C LEU A 212 -4.23 -2.75 -2.14
N THR A 213 -3.37 -3.66 -2.59
CA THR A 213 -3.36 -5.04 -2.11
C THR A 213 -2.18 -5.26 -1.17
N VAL A 214 -2.49 -5.62 0.07
CA VAL A 214 -1.52 -5.90 1.13
C VAL A 214 -1.56 -7.38 1.49
N ARG A 215 -0.42 -7.98 1.80
CA ARG A 215 -0.33 -9.36 2.27
C ARG A 215 0.09 -9.45 3.74
N SER A 216 -0.21 -10.58 4.37
CA SER A 216 0.29 -10.85 5.72
C SER A 216 1.82 -10.98 5.75
N PRO A 217 2.47 -10.58 6.84
CA PRO A 217 3.91 -10.80 7.02
C PRO A 217 4.22 -12.31 7.09
N ASN A 218 3.37 -13.08 7.73
CA ASN A 218 3.51 -14.50 7.93
C ASN A 218 2.58 -15.33 7.03
N LYS A 219 2.96 -16.58 6.77
CA LYS A 219 2.13 -17.55 6.06
C LYS A 219 1.03 -18.04 6.97
N ILE A 220 -0.22 -17.60 6.73
CA ILE A 220 -1.38 -17.93 7.57
C ILE A 220 -2.01 -19.28 7.15
N TYR A 221 -1.97 -19.59 5.85
CA TYR A 221 -2.63 -20.78 5.35
C TYR A 221 -1.70 -22.01 5.39
N LYS A 222 -2.24 -23.17 5.81
CA LYS A 222 -1.51 -24.45 5.80
C LYS A 222 -1.21 -24.94 4.39
N LYS A 223 -2.11 -24.68 3.44
CA LYS A 223 -1.98 -25.03 2.01
C LYS A 223 -1.96 -23.76 1.15
N ASN A 224 -1.39 -23.85 -0.03
CA ASN A 224 -1.44 -22.77 -1.00
C ASN A 224 -2.88 -22.46 -1.37
N LYS A 225 -3.21 -21.17 -1.41
CA LYS A 225 -4.49 -20.64 -1.91
C LYS A 225 -4.27 -19.88 -3.20
N ILE A 226 -5.19 -20.02 -4.12
CA ILE A 226 -5.24 -19.23 -5.34
C ILE A 226 -5.99 -17.93 -5.01
N ILE A 227 -5.31 -16.81 -5.13
CA ILE A 227 -5.86 -15.48 -4.86
C ILE A 227 -5.81 -14.70 -6.16
N LYS A 228 -6.97 -14.21 -6.60
CA LYS A 228 -7.08 -13.31 -7.74
C LYS A 228 -7.00 -11.88 -7.23
N ILE A 229 -6.00 -11.14 -7.68
CA ILE A 229 -5.87 -9.71 -7.42
C ILE A 229 -6.47 -8.98 -8.62
N ILE A 230 -7.32 -8.01 -8.35
CA ILE A 230 -7.80 -7.11 -9.40
C ILE A 230 -6.65 -6.16 -9.71
N ASN A 231 -5.86 -6.54 -10.71
CA ASN A 231 -4.81 -5.69 -11.24
C ASN A 231 -5.43 -4.89 -12.39
N TYR A 232 -5.76 -3.65 -12.15
CA TYR A 232 -6.32 -2.75 -13.14
C TYR A 232 -5.20 -2.21 -14.03
N ASN A 233 -4.61 -3.09 -14.82
CA ASN A 233 -3.76 -2.63 -15.91
C ASN A 233 -4.68 -2.12 -17.02
N SER A 234 -4.70 -0.83 -17.23
CA SER A 234 -5.56 -0.10 -18.17
C SER A 234 -5.53 -0.60 -19.61
N SER A 235 -4.52 -1.38 -20.00
CA SER A 235 -4.42 -1.92 -21.36
C SER A 235 -5.02 -3.32 -21.54
N THR A 236 -5.22 -4.11 -20.47
CA THR A 236 -5.56 -5.53 -20.62
C THR A 236 -6.55 -6.09 -19.61
N GLY A 237 -7.01 -5.32 -18.60
CA GLY A 237 -7.93 -5.84 -17.57
C GLY A 237 -7.38 -7.05 -16.82
N ARG A 238 -6.08 -7.12 -16.58
CA ARG A 238 -5.42 -8.32 -16.06
C ARG A 238 -5.77 -8.57 -14.61
N GLN A 239 -6.35 -9.73 -14.34
CA GLN A 239 -6.35 -10.32 -13.02
C GLN A 239 -5.01 -11.02 -12.80
N GLN A 240 -4.24 -10.57 -11.83
CA GLN A 240 -3.06 -11.32 -11.40
C GLN A 240 -3.50 -12.46 -10.48
N THR A 241 -3.11 -13.68 -10.83
CA THR A 241 -3.36 -14.85 -10.00
C THR A 241 -2.10 -15.20 -9.22
N ILE A 242 -2.19 -15.17 -7.90
CA ILE A 242 -1.09 -15.56 -7.01
C ILE A 242 -1.48 -16.83 -6.26
N THR A 243 -0.54 -17.78 -6.19
CA THR A 243 -0.73 -19.05 -5.50
C THR A 243 0.31 -19.18 -4.41
N ASP A 244 -0.08 -18.92 -3.17
CA ASP A 244 0.78 -19.04 -2.00
C ASP A 244 -0.01 -19.22 -0.69
N ARG A 245 0.67 -19.12 0.45
CA ARG A 245 0.10 -19.32 1.78
C ARG A 245 -0.15 -18.04 2.56
N TYR A 246 0.05 -16.84 1.96
CA TYR A 246 -0.20 -15.57 2.61
C TYR A 246 -1.67 -15.17 2.52
N HIS A 247 -2.17 -14.49 3.53
CA HIS A 247 -3.44 -13.79 3.43
C HIS A 247 -3.23 -12.46 2.70
N ARG A 248 -4.12 -12.14 1.77
CA ARG A 248 -4.13 -10.85 1.07
C ARG A 248 -5.49 -10.22 1.15
N GLU A 249 -5.49 -8.91 1.27
CA GLU A 249 -6.69 -8.09 1.27
C GLU A 249 -6.48 -6.91 0.33
N THR A 250 -7.45 -6.66 -0.54
CA THR A 250 -7.45 -5.50 -1.44
C THR A 250 -8.36 -4.44 -0.86
N PHE A 251 -7.81 -3.26 -0.67
CA PHE A 251 -8.50 -2.07 -0.21
C PHE A 251 -8.78 -1.17 -1.39
N PHE A 252 -9.92 -0.51 -1.35
CA PHE A 252 -10.38 0.38 -2.40
C PHE A 252 -10.85 1.70 -1.79
N ILE A 253 -10.52 2.81 -2.47
CA ILE A 253 -11.06 4.14 -2.16
C ILE A 253 -11.27 4.92 -3.46
N SER A 254 -12.38 5.64 -3.53
CA SER A 254 -12.67 6.60 -4.58
C SER A 254 -12.60 8.02 -4.01
N VAL A 255 -11.87 8.90 -4.68
CA VAL A 255 -11.60 10.27 -4.23
C VAL A 255 -12.00 11.26 -5.31
N TYR A 256 -12.88 12.19 -4.97
CA TYR A 256 -13.23 13.31 -5.83
C TYR A 256 -12.15 14.40 -5.79
N LEU A 257 -11.73 14.88 -6.96
CA LEU A 257 -10.60 15.81 -7.14
C LEU A 257 -11.12 17.23 -7.43
N ARG A 258 -11.65 17.88 -6.40
CA ARG A 258 -12.34 19.18 -6.51
C ARG A 258 -11.49 20.34 -7.04
N ASN A 259 -10.15 20.32 -6.84
CA ASN A 259 -9.29 21.44 -7.24
C ASN A 259 -8.81 21.35 -8.69
N ILE A 260 -9.05 20.21 -9.35
CA ILE A 260 -8.63 19.95 -10.74
C ILE A 260 -9.77 20.27 -11.69
N VAL A 261 -11.00 19.99 -11.27
CA VAL A 261 -12.19 20.30 -12.05
C VAL A 261 -12.37 21.81 -12.09
N LYS A 262 -12.10 22.43 -13.23
CA LYS A 262 -12.54 23.80 -13.48
C LYS A 262 -14.07 23.77 -13.65
N ILE A 263 -14.77 24.40 -12.69
CA ILE A 263 -16.16 24.75 -12.81
C ILE A 263 -16.32 25.78 -13.92
#